data_7c3e75aed007a58a9126cc1d83a0e734
#
_entry.id   7c3e75aed007a58a9126cc1d83a0e734
#
_cell.length_a   1.000
_cell.length_b   1.000
_cell.length_c   1.000
_cell.angle_alpha   90.00
_cell.angle_beta   90.00
_cell.angle_gamma   90.00
#
_symmetry.space_group_name_H-M   'P 1'
#
loop_
_entity.id
_entity.type
_entity.pdbx_description
1 polymer ?
#
loop_
_entity_poly.entity_id
_entity_poly.type
_entity_poly.pdbx_seq_one_letter_code
_entity_poly.pdbx_strand_id
1 'polypeptide(L)'
;MSYEKAKELFSKVSVKIFPDIVTTLIGLRQYDNPRSGVCLCTRNDDEKLYSYEDLDTFRDKIRMITRVIQKDTTIKENFMKIRSDLERYVWAEIESYSNYEVTITDRYHGTIFSLCAGTPVIILKTTDHKVTTGADWFKGVYDDYVYVAKDLDDAYSLCQKVLAKKLSFIFLHISRRNIMTG
;
A
#
# COMPACT_ATOMS: atom_id res chain seq x y z
N MET A 1 -15.09 -11.51 4.34
CA MET A 1 -16.58 -11.58 4.15
C MET A 1 -17.01 -10.30 3.48
N SER A 2 -17.76 -10.34 2.37
CA SER A 2 -18.25 -9.12 1.71
C SER A 2 -19.36 -8.45 2.55
N TYR A 3 -19.59 -7.16 2.28
CA TYR A 3 -20.64 -6.39 2.95
C TYR A 3 -22.04 -6.97 2.68
N GLU A 4 -22.31 -7.37 1.45
CA GLU A 4 -23.56 -8.00 1.03
C GLU A 4 -23.79 -9.31 1.78
N LYS A 5 -22.75 -10.14 1.87
CA LYS A 5 -22.80 -11.40 2.62
C LYS A 5 -23.02 -11.18 4.13
N ALA A 6 -22.40 -10.13 4.67
CA ALA A 6 -22.61 -9.76 6.07
C ALA A 6 -24.05 -9.31 6.32
N LYS A 7 -24.64 -8.51 5.43
CA LYS A 7 -26.07 -8.11 5.52
C LYS A 7 -27.02 -9.29 5.44
N GLU A 8 -26.75 -10.24 4.56
CA GLU A 8 -27.55 -11.45 4.41
C GLU A 8 -27.52 -12.29 5.70
N LEU A 9 -26.31 -12.54 6.23
CA LEU A 9 -26.13 -13.37 7.42
C LEU A 9 -26.64 -12.70 8.72
N PHE A 10 -26.54 -11.37 8.79
CA PHE A 10 -26.89 -10.59 9.96
C PHE A 10 -28.04 -9.62 9.68
N SER A 11 -29.14 -10.13 9.09
CA SER A 11 -30.28 -9.33 8.63
C SER A 11 -30.98 -8.52 9.72
N LYS A 12 -30.80 -8.87 11.00
CA LYS A 12 -31.38 -8.17 12.15
C LYS A 12 -30.45 -7.13 12.78
N VAL A 13 -29.24 -6.96 12.25
CA VAL A 13 -28.21 -6.07 12.80
C VAL A 13 -27.87 -4.99 11.76
N SER A 14 -27.64 -3.76 12.22
CA SER A 14 -27.12 -2.70 11.34
C SER A 14 -25.66 -3.03 10.99
N VAL A 15 -25.40 -3.39 9.74
CA VAL A 15 -24.07 -3.64 9.22
C VAL A 15 -23.54 -2.37 8.56
N LYS A 16 -22.34 -1.94 8.94
CA LYS A 16 -21.65 -0.79 8.35
C LYS A 16 -20.29 -1.21 7.81
N ILE A 17 -19.88 -0.57 6.73
CA ILE A 17 -18.56 -0.70 6.14
C ILE A 17 -17.68 0.47 6.63
N PHE A 18 -16.43 0.14 6.99
CA PHE A 18 -15.40 1.11 7.32
C PHE A 18 -14.08 0.70 6.66
N PRO A 19 -13.21 1.65 6.31
CA PRO A 19 -11.86 1.33 5.90
C PRO A 19 -11.10 0.64 7.05
N ASP A 20 -10.00 -0.01 6.73
CA ASP A 20 -9.12 -0.62 7.74
C ASP A 20 -8.68 0.44 8.75
N ILE A 21 -8.68 0.07 10.04
CA ILE A 21 -8.33 0.99 11.15
C ILE A 21 -6.94 1.62 10.97
N VAL A 22 -6.00 0.92 10.34
CA VAL A 22 -4.65 1.42 10.10
C VAL A 22 -4.66 2.67 9.19
N THR A 23 -5.71 2.88 8.38
CA THR A 23 -5.86 4.11 7.59
C THR A 23 -5.95 5.37 8.45
N THR A 24 -6.33 5.25 9.74
CA THR A 24 -6.35 6.38 10.68
C THR A 24 -4.96 6.93 11.00
N LEU A 25 -3.90 6.20 10.68
CA LEU A 25 -2.51 6.62 10.85
C LEU A 25 -2.01 7.53 9.73
N ILE A 26 -2.73 7.61 8.59
CA ILE A 26 -2.33 8.44 7.45
C ILE A 26 -2.29 9.91 7.89
N GLY A 27 -1.15 10.57 7.66
CA GLY A 27 -0.94 11.98 7.99
C GLY A 27 -0.64 12.27 9.47
N LEU A 28 -0.50 11.24 10.32
CA LEU A 28 -0.10 11.47 11.73
C LEU A 28 1.39 11.78 11.89
N ARG A 29 2.23 11.28 11.01
CA ARG A 29 3.67 11.58 10.97
C ARG A 29 4.06 12.03 9.57
N GLN A 30 5.05 12.92 9.50
CA GLN A 30 5.70 13.33 8.27
C GLN A 30 7.14 12.84 8.28
N TYR A 31 7.64 12.47 7.10
CA TYR A 31 8.96 11.92 6.92
C TYR A 31 9.69 12.72 5.84
N ASP A 32 10.76 13.40 6.24
CA ASP A 32 11.59 14.24 5.34
C ASP A 32 12.85 13.48 4.85
N ASN A 33 12.82 12.16 4.89
CA ASN A 33 13.94 11.33 4.46
C ASN A 33 14.21 11.51 2.96
N PRO A 34 15.50 11.54 2.53
CA PRO A 34 15.84 11.42 1.12
C PRO A 34 15.29 10.12 0.56
N ARG A 35 14.48 10.21 -0.50
CA ARG A 35 13.82 9.06 -1.13
C ARG A 35 14.63 8.58 -2.32
N SER A 36 14.76 7.27 -2.50
CA SER A 36 15.48 6.71 -3.62
C SER A 36 14.95 5.33 -4.00
N GLY A 37 14.65 5.16 -5.28
CA GLY A 37 14.28 3.87 -5.86
C GLY A 37 12.88 3.40 -5.51
N VAL A 38 12.65 2.13 -5.78
CA VAL A 38 11.36 1.44 -5.72
C VAL A 38 11.36 0.39 -4.63
N CYS A 39 10.32 0.38 -3.79
CA CYS A 39 9.99 -0.73 -2.92
C CYS A 39 9.06 -1.69 -3.68
N LEU A 40 9.51 -2.90 -3.98
CA LEU A 40 8.67 -3.96 -4.52
C LEU A 40 8.21 -4.85 -3.35
N CYS A 41 6.99 -4.62 -2.89
CA CYS A 41 6.41 -5.30 -1.74
C CYS A 41 5.34 -6.29 -2.19
N THR A 42 5.77 -7.50 -2.59
CA THR A 42 4.90 -8.52 -3.17
C THR A 42 4.75 -9.74 -2.29
N ARG A 43 3.60 -10.42 -2.45
CA ARG A 43 3.26 -11.66 -1.75
C ARG A 43 4.17 -12.80 -2.16
N ASN A 44 4.35 -13.71 -1.21
CA ASN A 44 5.09 -14.95 -1.41
C ASN A 44 4.21 -16.16 -1.04
N ASP A 45 2.89 -16.03 -1.13
CA ASP A 45 1.90 -17.05 -0.80
C ASP A 45 1.03 -17.41 -2.02
N ASP A 46 0.12 -18.38 -1.85
CA ASP A 46 -0.72 -18.93 -2.92
C ASP A 46 -1.77 -17.94 -3.47
N GLU A 47 -1.98 -16.79 -2.82
CA GLU A 47 -2.90 -15.75 -3.32
C GLU A 47 -2.25 -14.81 -4.35
N LYS A 48 -0.98 -15.02 -4.71
CA LYS A 48 -0.29 -14.25 -5.75
C LYS A 48 -0.91 -14.50 -7.13
N LEU A 49 -1.06 -13.45 -7.93
CA LEU A 49 -1.52 -13.55 -9.32
C LEU A 49 -0.35 -13.84 -10.28
N TYR A 50 0.80 -13.23 -10.03
CA TYR A 50 1.98 -13.32 -10.89
C TYR A 50 2.93 -14.39 -10.40
N SER A 51 3.53 -15.14 -11.33
CA SER A 51 4.57 -16.12 -11.02
C SER A 51 5.84 -15.46 -10.48
N TYR A 52 6.73 -16.24 -9.88
CA TYR A 52 8.05 -15.74 -9.48
C TYR A 52 8.86 -15.23 -10.68
N GLU A 53 8.78 -15.95 -11.80
CA GLU A 53 9.48 -15.60 -13.04
C GLU A 53 8.98 -14.27 -13.61
N ASP A 54 7.65 -14.04 -13.61
CA ASP A 54 7.06 -12.76 -14.03
C ASP A 54 7.53 -11.61 -13.15
N LEU A 55 7.52 -11.81 -11.81
CA LEU A 55 7.95 -10.78 -10.85
C LEU A 55 9.45 -10.53 -10.92
N ASP A 56 10.27 -11.54 -11.15
CA ASP A 56 11.72 -11.40 -11.34
C ASP A 56 12.03 -10.63 -12.62
N THR A 57 11.38 -10.98 -13.72
CA THR A 57 11.49 -10.24 -15.00
C THR A 57 11.04 -8.78 -14.83
N PHE A 58 9.93 -8.55 -14.16
CA PHE A 58 9.42 -7.20 -13.87
C PHE A 58 10.38 -6.41 -12.99
N ARG A 59 10.92 -7.02 -11.95
CA ARG A 59 11.92 -6.41 -11.07
C ARG A 59 13.18 -6.00 -11.85
N ASP A 60 13.68 -6.87 -12.71
CA ASP A 60 14.88 -6.60 -13.50
C ASP A 60 14.63 -5.49 -14.53
N LYS A 61 13.44 -5.42 -15.11
CA LYS A 61 13.00 -4.30 -15.96
C LYS A 61 13.02 -2.96 -15.21
N ILE A 62 12.56 -2.92 -13.96
CA ILE A 62 12.62 -1.70 -13.12
C ILE A 62 14.07 -1.37 -12.74
N ARG A 63 14.92 -2.36 -12.46
CA ARG A 63 16.34 -2.15 -12.15
C ARG A 63 17.12 -1.45 -13.25
N MET A 64 16.66 -1.51 -14.49
CA MET A 64 17.29 -0.77 -15.58
C MET A 64 17.11 0.74 -15.47
N ILE A 65 16.12 1.22 -14.70
CA ILE A 65 15.82 2.66 -14.56
C ILE A 65 16.07 3.19 -13.16
N THR A 66 16.02 2.35 -12.12
CA THR A 66 16.25 2.78 -10.73
C THR A 66 16.57 1.59 -9.82
N ARG A 67 17.01 1.89 -8.59
CA ARG A 67 17.22 0.87 -7.54
C ARG A 67 15.89 0.23 -7.15
N VAL A 68 15.90 -1.10 -6.97
CA VAL A 68 14.74 -1.86 -6.44
C VAL A 68 15.14 -2.60 -5.18
N ILE A 69 14.35 -2.44 -4.14
CA ILE A 69 14.43 -3.24 -2.92
C ILE A 69 13.15 -4.09 -2.83
N GLN A 70 13.35 -5.39 -2.68
CA GLN A 70 12.25 -6.32 -2.45
C GLN A 70 11.96 -6.40 -0.95
N LYS A 71 10.70 -6.33 -0.60
CA LYS A 71 10.20 -6.36 0.77
C LYS A 71 9.00 -7.29 0.88
N ASP A 72 8.80 -7.86 2.06
CA ASP A 72 7.55 -8.50 2.46
C ASP A 72 7.00 -7.74 3.68
N THR A 73 5.69 -7.70 3.85
CA THR A 73 5.04 -7.16 5.05
C THR A 73 5.15 -8.09 6.26
N THR A 74 5.63 -9.32 6.06
CA THR A 74 5.81 -10.29 7.14
C THR A 74 7.03 -9.96 7.98
N ILE A 75 6.82 -9.60 9.24
CA ILE A 75 7.90 -9.35 10.19
C ILE A 75 8.41 -10.69 10.74
N LYS A 76 9.71 -10.97 10.53
CA LYS A 76 10.40 -12.19 11.03
C LYS A 76 10.95 -12.01 12.45
N GLU A 77 10.23 -11.32 13.33
CA GLU A 77 10.66 -11.11 14.71
C GLU A 77 9.81 -11.96 15.66
N ASN A 78 10.31 -12.17 16.87
CA ASN A 78 9.59 -12.88 17.91
C ASN A 78 8.29 -12.13 18.28
N PHE A 79 7.16 -12.83 18.23
CA PHE A 79 5.84 -12.26 18.52
C PHE A 79 5.77 -11.54 19.88
N MET A 80 6.42 -12.08 20.91
CA MET A 80 6.43 -11.47 22.25
C MET A 80 7.16 -10.14 22.27
N LYS A 81 8.24 -9.99 21.48
CA LYS A 81 8.93 -8.70 21.33
C LYS A 81 8.07 -7.69 20.59
N ILE A 82 7.40 -8.09 19.49
CA ILE A 82 6.48 -7.22 18.76
C ILE A 82 5.38 -6.75 19.70
N ARG A 83 4.77 -7.65 20.45
CA ARG A 83 3.67 -7.35 21.37
C ARG A 83 4.09 -6.41 22.52
N SER A 84 5.33 -6.52 23.00
CA SER A 84 5.81 -5.68 24.12
C SER A 84 6.02 -4.22 23.69
N ASP A 85 6.17 -3.93 22.39
CA ASP A 85 6.40 -2.57 21.88
C ASP A 85 5.79 -2.42 20.48
N LEU A 86 4.50 -2.75 20.37
CA LEU A 86 3.78 -2.78 19.09
C LEU A 86 3.83 -1.43 18.37
N GLU A 87 3.70 -0.33 19.10
CA GLU A 87 3.72 1.00 18.51
C GLU A 87 5.04 1.28 17.78
N ARG A 88 6.17 0.95 18.41
CA ARG A 88 7.49 1.11 17.79
C ARG A 88 7.62 0.28 16.53
N TYR A 89 7.18 -0.99 16.56
CA TYR A 89 7.26 -1.86 15.38
C TYR A 89 6.39 -1.36 14.23
N VAL A 90 5.16 -0.92 14.51
CA VAL A 90 4.27 -0.35 13.50
C VAL A 90 4.87 0.90 12.87
N TRP A 91 5.37 1.85 13.68
CA TRP A 91 5.97 3.07 13.14
C TRP A 91 7.28 2.83 12.41
N ALA A 92 8.12 1.90 12.87
CA ALA A 92 9.34 1.53 12.14
C ALA A 92 9.03 0.89 10.79
N GLU A 93 7.97 0.06 10.73
CA GLU A 93 7.52 -0.51 9.46
C GLU A 93 7.02 0.58 8.51
N ILE A 94 6.16 1.49 8.96
CA ILE A 94 5.68 2.63 8.17
C ILE A 94 6.87 3.49 7.70
N GLU A 95 7.77 3.89 8.60
CA GLU A 95 8.94 4.71 8.29
C GLU A 95 9.81 4.07 7.20
N SER A 96 9.92 2.74 7.19
CA SER A 96 10.72 2.06 6.18
C SER A 96 10.26 2.34 4.74
N TYR A 97 8.97 2.61 4.53
CA TYR A 97 8.43 2.98 3.21
C TYR A 97 8.80 4.42 2.80
N SER A 98 9.06 5.31 3.75
CA SER A 98 9.45 6.71 3.46
C SER A 98 10.80 6.85 2.77
N ASN A 99 11.60 5.78 2.72
CA ASN A 99 12.89 5.78 2.05
C ASN A 99 12.79 5.61 0.52
N TYR A 100 11.59 5.32 -0.01
CA TYR A 100 11.39 5.03 -1.44
C TYR A 100 10.60 6.12 -2.14
N GLU A 101 10.85 6.28 -3.44
CA GLU A 101 10.12 7.22 -4.32
C GLU A 101 8.74 6.67 -4.69
N VAL A 102 8.60 5.34 -4.77
CA VAL A 102 7.35 4.65 -5.05
C VAL A 102 7.36 3.24 -4.47
N THR A 103 6.22 2.78 -4.00
CA THR A 103 5.98 1.37 -3.65
C THR A 103 5.15 0.71 -4.74
N ILE A 104 5.51 -0.51 -5.12
CA ILE A 104 4.70 -1.38 -5.99
C ILE A 104 4.31 -2.59 -5.15
N THR A 105 3.01 -2.86 -5.01
CA THR A 105 2.55 -3.89 -4.06
C THR A 105 1.26 -4.57 -4.49
N ASP A 106 1.14 -5.84 -4.15
CA ASP A 106 -0.10 -6.63 -4.17
C ASP A 106 -0.66 -6.88 -2.75
N ARG A 107 -0.08 -6.20 -1.74
CA ARG A 107 -0.49 -6.28 -0.33
C ARG A 107 -1.33 -5.06 0.07
N TYR A 108 -2.50 -5.29 0.69
CA TYR A 108 -3.35 -4.19 1.15
C TYR A 108 -2.68 -3.32 2.22
N HIS A 109 -2.03 -3.94 3.22
CA HIS A 109 -1.25 -3.17 4.21
C HIS A 109 -0.01 -2.49 3.62
N GLY A 110 0.60 -3.06 2.57
CA GLY A 110 1.65 -2.38 1.81
C GLY A 110 1.17 -1.05 1.23
N THR A 111 -0.08 -1.01 0.74
CA THR A 111 -0.73 0.23 0.28
C THR A 111 -0.92 1.22 1.42
N ILE A 112 -1.51 0.79 2.55
CA ILE A 112 -1.78 1.68 3.68
C ILE A 112 -0.49 2.22 4.29
N PHE A 113 0.52 1.38 4.53
CA PHE A 113 1.80 1.82 5.09
C PHE A 113 2.54 2.79 4.17
N SER A 114 2.48 2.58 2.86
CA SER A 114 3.02 3.54 1.89
C SER A 114 2.34 4.90 2.02
N LEU A 115 1.01 4.95 2.11
CA LEU A 115 0.26 6.19 2.32
C LEU A 115 0.59 6.83 3.66
N CYS A 116 0.70 6.05 4.75
CA CYS A 116 1.12 6.58 6.05
C CYS A 116 2.52 7.20 5.99
N ALA A 117 3.40 6.65 5.15
CA ALA A 117 4.76 7.17 4.93
C ALA A 117 4.82 8.33 3.92
N GLY A 118 3.71 8.70 3.30
CA GLY A 118 3.68 9.70 2.23
C GLY A 118 4.34 9.23 0.93
N THR A 119 4.39 7.92 0.69
CA THR A 119 5.01 7.32 -0.50
C THR A 119 3.93 6.94 -1.50
N PRO A 120 4.02 7.37 -2.76
CA PRO A 120 3.13 6.93 -3.81
C PRO A 120 3.14 5.40 -3.94
N VAL A 121 1.98 4.82 -4.25
CA VAL A 121 1.82 3.37 -4.34
C VAL A 121 1.14 2.96 -5.63
N ILE A 122 1.70 1.94 -6.28
CA ILE A 122 1.14 1.26 -7.44
C ILE A 122 0.66 -0.11 -6.97
N ILE A 123 -0.64 -0.33 -7.07
CA ILE A 123 -1.29 -1.56 -6.65
C ILE A 123 -1.31 -2.55 -7.81
N LEU A 124 -0.73 -3.72 -7.61
CA LEU A 124 -0.85 -4.85 -8.52
C LEU A 124 -2.14 -5.63 -8.24
N LYS A 125 -2.70 -6.23 -9.27
CA LYS A 125 -3.84 -7.14 -9.12
C LYS A 125 -3.47 -8.38 -8.34
N THR A 126 -4.45 -8.91 -7.62
CA THR A 126 -4.41 -10.20 -6.92
C THR A 126 -5.50 -11.11 -7.45
N THR A 127 -5.43 -12.39 -7.15
CA THR A 127 -6.46 -13.37 -7.51
C THR A 127 -7.80 -13.04 -6.85
N ASP A 128 -7.77 -12.51 -5.63
CA ASP A 128 -8.94 -11.91 -4.98
C ASP A 128 -8.96 -10.39 -5.24
N HIS A 129 -10.11 -9.82 -5.40
CA HIS A 129 -10.25 -8.38 -5.67
C HIS A 129 -10.10 -7.49 -4.43
N LYS A 130 -9.69 -8.02 -3.26
CA LYS A 130 -9.64 -7.28 -2.00
C LYS A 130 -8.71 -6.06 -2.07
N VAL A 131 -7.54 -6.21 -2.67
CA VAL A 131 -6.53 -5.14 -2.72
C VAL A 131 -6.99 -4.03 -3.67
N THR A 132 -7.50 -4.40 -4.84
CA THR A 132 -8.00 -3.45 -5.83
C THR A 132 -9.29 -2.77 -5.39
N THR A 133 -10.23 -3.50 -4.77
CA THR A 133 -11.46 -2.93 -4.18
C THR A 133 -11.12 -2.05 -2.98
N GLY A 134 -10.11 -2.42 -2.18
CA GLY A 134 -9.62 -1.58 -1.09
C GLY A 134 -9.07 -0.23 -1.56
N ALA A 135 -8.57 -0.15 -2.81
CA ALA A 135 -8.13 1.11 -3.40
C ALA A 135 -9.27 2.13 -3.59
N ASP A 136 -10.51 1.67 -3.69
CA ASP A 136 -11.67 2.56 -3.87
C ASP A 136 -11.87 3.52 -2.68
N TRP A 137 -11.41 3.15 -1.48
CA TRP A 137 -11.42 4.02 -0.31
C TRP A 137 -10.53 5.27 -0.45
N PHE A 138 -9.57 5.23 -1.36
CA PHE A 138 -8.59 6.30 -1.55
C PHE A 138 -8.92 7.20 -2.73
N LYS A 139 -9.90 6.84 -3.57
CA LYS A 139 -10.35 7.63 -4.74
C LYS A 139 -10.91 8.98 -4.30
N GLY A 140 -10.55 10.02 -5.04
CA GLY A 140 -10.96 11.39 -4.76
C GLY A 140 -10.22 12.05 -3.60
N VAL A 141 -9.39 11.30 -2.86
CA VAL A 141 -8.62 11.80 -1.71
C VAL A 141 -7.12 11.70 -1.95
N TYR A 142 -6.65 10.58 -2.55
CA TYR A 142 -5.23 10.30 -2.75
C TYR A 142 -4.91 9.97 -4.21
N ASP A 143 -5.59 10.59 -5.17
CA ASP A 143 -5.49 10.25 -6.61
C ASP A 143 -4.08 10.46 -7.18
N ASP A 144 -3.28 11.37 -6.60
CA ASP A 144 -1.88 11.56 -6.97
C ASP A 144 -0.92 10.56 -6.32
N TYR A 145 -1.41 9.75 -5.38
CA TYR A 145 -0.59 8.82 -4.60
C TYR A 145 -0.97 7.35 -4.81
N VAL A 146 -2.19 7.05 -5.22
CA VAL A 146 -2.67 5.66 -5.39
C VAL A 146 -2.98 5.39 -6.86
N TYR A 147 -2.28 4.43 -7.42
CA TYR A 147 -2.43 3.98 -8.79
C TYR A 147 -2.77 2.50 -8.80
N VAL A 148 -3.74 2.08 -9.60
CA VAL A 148 -4.10 0.66 -9.78
C VAL A 148 -3.66 0.22 -11.17
N ALA A 149 -2.69 -0.67 -11.23
CA ALA A 149 -2.17 -1.21 -12.47
C ALA A 149 -3.09 -2.30 -13.06
N LYS A 150 -3.21 -2.31 -14.37
CA LYS A 150 -3.96 -3.34 -15.12
C LYS A 150 -3.19 -4.65 -15.19
N ASP A 151 -1.87 -4.54 -15.36
CA ASP A 151 -0.90 -5.63 -15.46
C ASP A 151 0.51 -5.12 -15.12
N LEU A 152 1.55 -5.93 -15.28
CA LEU A 152 2.93 -5.56 -14.98
C LEU A 152 3.51 -4.51 -15.93
N ASP A 153 3.08 -4.47 -17.19
CA ASP A 153 3.53 -3.44 -18.15
C ASP A 153 2.91 -2.08 -17.83
N ASP A 154 1.65 -2.06 -17.44
CA ASP A 154 1.01 -0.83 -16.96
C ASP A 154 1.66 -0.37 -15.64
N ALA A 155 1.96 -1.30 -14.71
CA ALA A 155 2.69 -0.99 -13.48
C ALA A 155 4.06 -0.36 -13.76
N TYR A 156 4.80 -0.87 -14.74
CA TYR A 156 6.06 -0.27 -15.18
C TYR A 156 5.89 1.15 -15.72
N SER A 157 4.89 1.35 -16.58
CA SER A 157 4.58 2.66 -17.17
C SER A 157 4.17 3.68 -16.10
N LEU A 158 3.36 3.25 -15.11
CA LEU A 158 3.00 4.07 -13.95
C LEU A 158 4.22 4.39 -13.08
N CYS A 159 5.11 3.42 -12.86
CA CYS A 159 6.34 3.62 -12.12
C CYS A 159 7.22 4.72 -12.77
N GLN A 160 7.42 4.67 -14.09
CA GLN A 160 8.15 5.70 -14.80
C GLN A 160 7.52 7.09 -14.63
N LYS A 161 6.17 7.18 -14.73
CA LYS A 161 5.44 8.45 -14.53
C LYS A 161 5.62 9.00 -13.13
N VAL A 162 5.54 8.15 -12.09
CA VAL A 162 5.70 8.58 -10.70
C VAL A 162 7.12 9.06 -10.44
N LEU A 163 8.14 8.32 -10.89
CA LEU A 163 9.55 8.71 -10.77
C LEU A 163 9.84 10.04 -11.47
N ALA A 164 9.21 10.30 -12.62
CA ALA A 164 9.40 11.54 -13.36
C ALA A 164 8.74 12.77 -12.71
N LYS A 165 7.65 12.57 -11.96
CA LYS A 165 6.89 13.67 -11.35
C LYS A 165 7.66 14.41 -10.26
N LYS A 166 8.71 13.83 -9.63
CA LYS A 166 9.40 14.38 -8.45
C LYS A 166 8.38 14.97 -7.46
N LEU A 167 7.42 14.14 -7.06
CA LEU A 167 6.34 14.59 -6.21
C LEU A 167 6.90 15.26 -4.95
N SER A 168 6.40 16.45 -4.64
CA SER A 168 6.57 17.04 -3.33
C SER A 168 5.81 16.15 -2.33
N PHE A 169 6.52 15.35 -1.55
CA PHE A 169 5.96 14.38 -0.61
C PHE A 169 5.35 15.04 0.65
N ILE A 170 4.84 16.26 0.51
CA ILE A 170 4.15 16.96 1.58
C ILE A 170 2.67 16.57 1.50
N PHE A 171 2.25 15.67 2.37
CA PHE A 171 0.82 15.54 2.66
C PHE A 171 0.34 16.83 3.31
N LEU A 172 -0.31 17.69 2.55
CA LEU A 172 -1.18 18.69 3.14
C LEU A 172 -2.22 17.93 3.98
N HIS A 173 -2.34 18.30 5.24
CA HIS A 173 -3.33 17.77 6.18
C HIS A 173 -4.71 17.70 5.51
N ILE A 174 -5.03 16.55 4.93
CA ILE A 174 -6.39 16.25 4.54
C ILE A 174 -7.11 15.95 5.85
N SER A 175 -7.85 16.93 6.30
CA SER A 175 -8.61 16.91 7.54
C SER A 175 -9.36 15.58 7.68
N ARG A 176 -9.22 14.93 8.84
CA ARG A 176 -9.94 13.72 9.27
C ARG A 176 -11.46 13.72 9.02
N ARG A 177 -12.03 14.88 8.67
CA ARG A 177 -13.47 15.06 8.44
C ARG A 177 -14.00 14.36 7.18
N ASN A 178 -13.18 14.11 6.16
CA ASN A 178 -13.70 13.61 4.88
C ASN A 178 -13.80 12.08 4.77
N ILE A 179 -13.13 11.33 5.66
CA ILE A 179 -13.19 9.85 5.61
C ILE A 179 -14.33 9.28 6.46
N MET A 180 -14.85 10.06 7.43
CA MET A 180 -15.90 9.59 8.36
C MET A 180 -17.32 10.08 8.05
N THR A 181 -17.52 10.86 7.00
CA THR A 181 -18.84 11.45 6.65
C THR A 181 -19.45 10.90 5.36
N GLY A 182 -18.96 9.75 4.88
CA GLY A 182 -19.53 9.01 3.76
C GLY A 182 -20.50 7.93 4.23
#